data_58882cbaaea976f26753f69a938b33eb
#
_entry.id   58882cbaaea976f26753f69a938b33eb
#
_cell.length_a   1.000
_cell.length_b   1.000
_cell.length_c   1.000
_cell.angle_alpha   90.00
_cell.angle_beta   90.00
_cell.angle_gamma   90.00
#
_symmetry.space_group_name_H-M   'P 1'
#
loop_
_entity.id
_entity.type
_entity.pdbx_description
1 polymer ?
#
loop_
_entity_poly.entity_id
_entity_poly.type
_entity_poly.pdbx_seq_one_letter_code
_entity_poly.pdbx_strand_id
1 'polypeptide(L)'
;MSRTQIIDGRDENGNTDLMRAALNGQSGTVKALLLGGADVNARNHEGRTALMFAIVNLHTSTVQTLLDFGADVNVQASCGCTPLLLAAGSGDIGITRALLNSGADPETICRPGITALVVAIERGYSAIVELLKRPLAQAVQGKPKSFRSNLQSATRTAALAATK
;
A
#
# COMPACT_ATOMS: atom_id res chain seq x y z
N MET A 1 18.34 3.14 33.20
CA MET A 1 17.03 2.45 33.21
C MET A 1 16.40 2.68 31.85
N SER A 2 16.47 1.66 30.99
CA SER A 2 16.02 1.72 29.60
C SER A 2 14.49 1.82 29.58
N ARG A 3 13.96 2.96 29.14
CA ARG A 3 12.57 3.07 28.74
C ARG A 3 12.39 2.24 27.46
N THR A 4 12.09 0.99 27.61
CA THR A 4 11.46 0.22 26.53
C THR A 4 10.07 0.82 26.38
N GLN A 5 9.97 1.87 25.56
CA GLN A 5 8.69 2.44 25.18
C GLN A 5 8.00 1.33 24.40
N ILE A 6 6.85 0.87 24.89
CA ILE A 6 5.98 -0.06 24.17
C ILE A 6 5.47 0.73 22.96
N ILE A 7 6.20 0.63 21.84
CA ILE A 7 5.92 1.37 20.59
C ILE A 7 4.72 0.72 19.86
N ASP A 8 4.31 -0.49 20.28
CA ASP A 8 3.23 -1.27 19.67
C ASP A 8 2.08 -1.60 20.64
N GLY A 9 1.63 -0.60 21.41
CA GLY A 9 0.38 -0.71 22.15
C GLY A 9 -0.77 -1.00 21.18
N ARG A 10 -1.43 -2.17 21.33
CA ARG A 10 -2.59 -2.53 20.51
C ARG A 10 -3.88 -2.29 21.29
N ASP A 11 -4.88 -1.70 20.62
CA ASP A 11 -6.23 -1.59 21.17
C ASP A 11 -7.02 -2.91 21.00
N GLU A 12 -8.29 -2.92 21.42
CA GLU A 12 -9.19 -4.09 21.33
C GLU A 12 -9.41 -4.60 19.89
N ASN A 13 -9.19 -3.75 18.88
CA ASN A 13 -9.28 -4.10 17.47
C ASN A 13 -7.91 -4.54 16.89
N GLY A 14 -6.87 -4.55 17.73
CA GLY A 14 -5.49 -4.83 17.31
C GLY A 14 -4.81 -3.66 16.61
N ASN A 15 -5.37 -2.42 16.67
CA ASN A 15 -4.76 -1.26 16.06
C ASN A 15 -3.57 -0.78 16.88
N THR A 16 -2.44 -0.53 16.21
CA THR A 16 -1.24 0.07 16.79
C THR A 16 -1.38 1.59 16.94
N ASP A 17 -0.48 2.22 17.69
CA ASP A 17 -0.38 3.69 17.77
C ASP A 17 -0.18 4.31 16.40
N LEU A 18 0.61 3.64 15.54
CA LEU A 18 0.83 4.06 14.15
C LEU A 18 -0.48 4.09 13.35
N MET A 19 -1.34 3.07 13.49
CA MET A 19 -2.64 3.02 12.82
C MET A 19 -3.56 4.13 13.31
N ARG A 20 -3.59 4.41 14.61
CA ARG A 20 -4.39 5.51 15.19
C ARG A 20 -3.90 6.88 14.72
N ALA A 21 -2.59 7.09 14.68
CA ALA A 21 -2.01 8.33 14.16
C ALA A 21 -2.30 8.50 12.65
N ALA A 22 -2.26 7.40 11.87
CA ALA A 22 -2.59 7.40 10.46
C ALA A 22 -4.08 7.68 10.18
N LEU A 23 -4.98 7.10 11.00
CA LEU A 23 -6.42 7.35 10.96
C LEU A 23 -6.75 8.85 11.14
N ASN A 24 -6.00 9.53 12.02
CA ASN A 24 -6.20 10.94 12.37
C ASN A 24 -5.38 11.90 11.49
N GLY A 25 -4.62 11.42 10.51
CA GLY A 25 -3.82 12.24 9.62
C GLY A 25 -2.63 12.94 10.27
N GLN A 26 -2.18 12.45 11.42
CA GLN A 26 -1.09 13.03 12.21
C GLN A 26 0.28 12.67 11.62
N SER A 27 0.63 13.19 10.45
CA SER A 27 1.84 12.82 9.71
C SER A 27 3.13 13.01 10.52
N GLY A 28 3.21 14.03 11.38
CA GLY A 28 4.35 14.24 12.29
C GLY A 28 4.48 13.12 13.33
N THR A 29 3.36 12.69 13.93
CA THR A 29 3.32 11.57 14.88
C THR A 29 3.65 10.24 14.19
N VAL A 30 3.10 10.02 12.99
CA VAL A 30 3.42 8.85 12.16
C VAL A 30 4.92 8.77 11.90
N LYS A 31 5.53 9.88 11.48
CA LYS A 31 6.98 9.94 11.25
C LYS A 31 7.79 9.66 12.52
N ALA A 32 7.38 10.22 13.66
CA ALA A 32 8.07 10.00 14.94
C ALA A 32 7.98 8.54 15.39
N LEU A 33 6.81 7.89 15.25
CA LEU A 33 6.63 6.47 15.56
C LEU A 33 7.48 5.57 14.66
N LEU A 34 7.54 5.85 13.35
CA LEU A 34 8.35 5.09 12.39
C LEU A 34 9.84 5.24 12.67
N LEU A 35 10.31 6.45 12.97
CA LEU A 35 11.70 6.68 13.41
C LEU A 35 12.01 5.99 14.74
N GLY A 36 11.00 5.81 15.60
CA GLY A 36 11.08 5.06 16.85
C GLY A 36 11.09 3.53 16.67
N GLY A 37 10.94 3.03 15.43
CA GLY A 37 10.98 1.59 15.11
C GLY A 37 9.61 0.91 15.09
N ALA A 38 8.49 1.67 15.01
CA ALA A 38 7.18 1.07 14.78
C ALA A 38 7.14 0.31 13.45
N ASP A 39 6.52 -0.87 13.44
CA ASP A 39 6.35 -1.66 12.22
C ASP A 39 5.32 -0.98 11.29
N VAL A 40 5.82 -0.45 10.15
CA VAL A 40 5.00 0.22 9.12
C VAL A 40 3.95 -0.71 8.52
N ASN A 41 4.22 -2.03 8.51
CA ASN A 41 3.37 -3.07 7.92
C ASN A 41 2.57 -3.87 8.96
N ALA A 42 2.55 -3.42 10.23
CA ALA A 42 1.72 -4.03 11.25
C ALA A 42 0.25 -4.13 10.76
N ARG A 43 -0.41 -5.23 11.12
CA ARG A 43 -1.80 -5.50 10.73
C ARG A 43 -2.67 -5.61 11.97
N ASN A 44 -3.86 -5.04 11.93
CA ASN A 44 -4.88 -5.22 12.97
C ASN A 44 -5.67 -6.53 12.77
N HIS A 45 -6.70 -6.79 13.59
CA HIS A 45 -7.51 -8.00 13.51
C HIS A 45 -8.26 -8.16 12.17
N GLU A 46 -8.53 -7.06 11.47
CA GLU A 46 -9.12 -7.06 10.13
C GLU A 46 -8.07 -7.15 9.01
N GLY A 47 -6.80 -7.31 9.34
CA GLY A 47 -5.68 -7.32 8.40
C GLY A 47 -5.37 -5.96 7.79
N ARG A 48 -5.91 -4.86 8.34
CA ARG A 48 -5.67 -3.49 7.87
C ARG A 48 -4.34 -2.96 8.39
N THR A 49 -3.68 -2.13 7.57
CA THR A 49 -2.43 -1.43 7.89
C THR A 49 -2.66 0.06 8.11
N ALA A 50 -1.67 0.75 8.67
CA ALA A 50 -1.69 2.22 8.83
C ALA A 50 -1.91 2.93 7.48
N LEU A 51 -1.32 2.41 6.40
CA LEU A 51 -1.50 2.94 5.03
C LEU A 51 -2.99 2.92 4.62
N MET A 52 -3.70 1.83 4.88
CA MET A 52 -5.14 1.73 4.56
C MET A 52 -5.99 2.73 5.32
N PHE A 53 -5.69 2.97 6.60
CA PHE A 53 -6.39 3.99 7.40
C PHE A 53 -6.16 5.40 6.86
N ALA A 54 -4.92 5.74 6.50
CA ALA A 54 -4.60 7.04 5.91
C ALA A 54 -5.32 7.26 4.55
N ILE A 55 -5.42 6.22 3.72
CA ILE A 55 -6.06 6.28 2.40
C ILE A 55 -7.56 6.53 2.54
N VAL A 56 -8.26 5.76 3.37
CA VAL A 56 -9.72 5.88 3.55
C VAL A 56 -10.11 7.26 4.05
N ASN A 57 -9.25 7.90 4.85
CA ASN A 57 -9.47 9.25 5.38
C ASN A 57 -8.80 10.36 4.55
N LEU A 58 -8.28 10.05 3.36
CA LEU A 58 -7.70 11.00 2.41
C LEU A 58 -6.53 11.83 2.97
N HIS A 59 -5.77 11.25 3.89
CA HIS A 59 -4.62 11.91 4.52
C HIS A 59 -3.36 11.79 3.65
N THR A 60 -3.31 12.52 2.54
CA THR A 60 -2.26 12.43 1.52
C THR A 60 -0.84 12.57 2.08
N SER A 61 -0.62 13.51 3.01
CA SER A 61 0.71 13.68 3.65
C SER A 61 1.13 12.46 4.46
N THR A 62 0.17 11.83 5.14
CA THR A 62 0.40 10.61 5.92
C THR A 62 0.65 9.41 5.01
N VAL A 63 -0.12 9.29 3.91
CA VAL A 63 0.10 8.28 2.88
C VAL A 63 1.53 8.39 2.34
N GLN A 64 1.98 9.59 1.96
CA GLN A 64 3.33 9.79 1.44
C GLN A 64 4.40 9.40 2.48
N THR A 65 4.23 9.83 3.74
CA THR A 65 5.15 9.45 4.82
C THR A 65 5.24 7.93 4.97
N LEU A 66 4.11 7.22 4.98
CA LEU A 66 4.10 5.75 5.10
C LEU A 66 4.79 5.07 3.90
N LEU A 67 4.56 5.57 2.68
CA LEU A 67 5.22 5.07 1.47
C LEU A 67 6.75 5.29 1.51
N ASP A 68 7.20 6.46 1.98
CA ASP A 68 8.62 6.80 2.13
C ASP A 68 9.33 5.87 3.13
N PHE A 69 8.59 5.36 4.13
CA PHE A 69 9.08 4.38 5.12
C PHE A 69 8.85 2.92 4.71
N GLY A 70 8.48 2.66 3.46
CA GLY A 70 8.40 1.31 2.91
C GLY A 70 7.12 0.55 3.25
N ALA A 71 5.99 1.26 3.41
CA ALA A 71 4.69 0.60 3.54
C ALA A 71 4.42 -0.30 2.32
N ASP A 72 4.02 -1.55 2.58
CA ASP A 72 3.63 -2.50 1.53
C ASP A 72 2.28 -2.08 0.92
N VAL A 73 2.32 -1.74 -0.38
CA VAL A 73 1.16 -1.28 -1.15
C VAL A 73 0.27 -2.40 -1.67
N ASN A 74 0.70 -3.67 -1.51
CA ASN A 74 0.00 -4.85 -2.03
C ASN A 74 -0.62 -5.72 -0.93
N VAL A 75 -0.62 -5.28 0.32
CA VAL A 75 -1.28 -5.98 1.42
C VAL A 75 -2.79 -6.10 1.16
N GLN A 76 -3.34 -7.28 1.35
CA GLN A 76 -4.80 -7.50 1.36
C GLN A 76 -5.31 -7.58 2.80
N ALA A 77 -6.29 -6.76 3.13
CA ALA A 77 -7.08 -6.91 4.37
C ALA A 77 -7.91 -8.21 4.34
N SER A 78 -8.54 -8.58 5.45
CA SER A 78 -9.37 -9.79 5.55
C SER A 78 -10.56 -9.78 4.59
N CYS A 79 -11.06 -8.61 4.16
CA CYS A 79 -12.06 -8.46 3.10
C CYS A 79 -11.50 -8.66 1.68
N GLY A 80 -10.18 -8.86 1.52
CA GLY A 80 -9.48 -8.87 0.24
C GLY A 80 -9.14 -7.49 -0.32
N CYS A 81 -9.52 -6.40 0.36
CA CYS A 81 -9.28 -5.05 -0.13
C CYS A 81 -7.79 -4.69 -0.07
N THR A 82 -7.27 -4.12 -1.16
CA THR A 82 -5.90 -3.58 -1.24
C THR A 82 -5.89 -2.06 -1.03
N PRO A 83 -4.75 -1.45 -0.69
CA PRO A 83 -4.60 0.00 -0.68
C PRO A 83 -5.06 0.68 -1.98
N LEU A 84 -4.71 0.10 -3.14
CA LEU A 84 -5.10 0.65 -4.44
C LEU A 84 -6.62 0.61 -4.67
N LEU A 85 -7.29 -0.47 -4.28
CA LEU A 85 -8.74 -0.59 -4.37
C LEU A 85 -9.44 0.45 -3.48
N LEU A 86 -8.95 0.67 -2.26
CA LEU A 86 -9.46 1.70 -1.35
C LEU A 86 -9.27 3.10 -1.94
N ALA A 87 -8.11 3.41 -2.51
CA ALA A 87 -7.82 4.70 -3.14
C ALA A 87 -8.70 4.94 -4.37
N ALA A 88 -8.89 3.93 -5.23
CA ALA A 88 -9.79 4.01 -6.38
C ALA A 88 -11.24 4.25 -5.93
N GLY A 89 -11.65 3.63 -4.83
CA GLY A 89 -12.98 3.83 -4.24
C GLY A 89 -13.17 5.18 -3.57
N SER A 90 -12.10 5.81 -3.08
CA SER A 90 -12.14 7.13 -2.45
C SER A 90 -12.14 8.29 -3.46
N GLY A 91 -11.80 8.03 -4.72
CA GLY A 91 -11.79 9.04 -5.78
C GLY A 91 -10.57 9.96 -5.78
N ASP A 92 -9.57 9.71 -4.95
CA ASP A 92 -8.36 10.53 -4.91
C ASP A 92 -7.33 10.06 -5.95
N ILE A 93 -7.18 10.86 -7.00
CA ILE A 93 -6.24 10.57 -8.09
C ILE A 93 -4.77 10.70 -7.64
N GLY A 94 -4.49 11.57 -6.67
CA GLY A 94 -3.14 11.79 -6.14
C GLY A 94 -2.65 10.56 -5.38
N ILE A 95 -3.46 10.05 -4.45
CA ILE A 95 -3.18 8.84 -3.69
C ILE A 95 -3.10 7.63 -4.63
N THR A 96 -4.05 7.48 -5.56
CA THR A 96 -4.03 6.38 -6.56
C THR A 96 -2.74 6.37 -7.35
N ARG A 97 -2.29 7.54 -7.83
CA ARG A 97 -1.04 7.69 -8.57
C ARG A 97 0.19 7.35 -7.71
N ALA A 98 0.22 7.82 -6.46
CA ALA A 98 1.31 7.53 -5.54
C ALA A 98 1.47 6.03 -5.30
N LEU A 99 0.36 5.31 -5.10
CA LEU A 99 0.35 3.85 -4.92
C LEU A 99 0.85 3.11 -6.17
N LEU A 100 0.38 3.50 -7.37
CA LEU A 100 0.83 2.91 -8.63
C LEU A 100 2.33 3.14 -8.85
N ASN A 101 2.83 4.35 -8.57
CA ASN A 101 4.25 4.67 -8.64
C ASN A 101 5.08 3.86 -7.63
N SER A 102 4.49 3.50 -6.48
CA SER A 102 5.11 2.64 -5.47
C SER A 102 4.99 1.14 -5.79
N GLY A 103 4.37 0.78 -6.91
CA GLY A 103 4.29 -0.60 -7.38
C GLY A 103 3.04 -1.36 -6.93
N ALA A 104 1.95 -0.65 -6.64
CA ALA A 104 0.67 -1.30 -6.41
C ALA A 104 0.20 -2.03 -7.68
N ASP A 105 -0.26 -3.27 -7.51
CA ASP A 105 -0.78 -4.10 -8.60
C ASP A 105 -2.24 -3.75 -8.89
N PRO A 106 -2.56 -3.20 -10.08
CA PRO A 106 -3.92 -2.83 -10.45
C PRO A 106 -4.84 -4.02 -10.76
N GLU A 107 -4.26 -5.20 -11.02
CA GLU A 107 -5.01 -6.40 -11.39
C GLU A 107 -5.43 -7.25 -10.20
N THR A 108 -5.01 -6.87 -8.99
CA THR A 108 -5.40 -7.61 -7.78
C THR A 108 -6.91 -7.61 -7.57
N ILE A 109 -7.47 -8.80 -7.43
CA ILE A 109 -8.91 -9.04 -7.25
C ILE A 109 -9.23 -9.10 -5.75
N CYS A 110 -10.15 -8.24 -5.29
CA CYS A 110 -10.67 -8.24 -3.92
C CYS A 110 -11.73 -9.33 -3.69
N ARG A 111 -12.70 -9.40 -4.62
CA ARG A 111 -13.79 -10.38 -4.66
C ARG A 111 -13.99 -10.79 -6.11
N PRO A 112 -14.69 -11.88 -6.41
CA PRO A 112 -14.91 -12.28 -7.80
C PRO A 112 -15.37 -11.09 -8.67
N GLY A 113 -14.54 -10.71 -9.64
CA GLY A 113 -14.78 -9.61 -10.57
C GLY A 113 -14.53 -8.19 -10.05
N ILE A 114 -14.10 -7.98 -8.80
CA ILE A 114 -13.86 -6.64 -8.25
C ILE A 114 -12.37 -6.31 -8.25
N THR A 115 -11.97 -5.40 -9.13
CA THR A 115 -10.64 -4.79 -9.19
C THR A 115 -10.74 -3.28 -8.93
N ALA A 116 -9.60 -2.61 -8.75
CA ALA A 116 -9.56 -1.15 -8.60
C ALA A 116 -10.19 -0.43 -9.81
N LEU A 117 -10.01 -0.98 -11.03
CA LEU A 117 -10.61 -0.44 -12.26
C LEU A 117 -12.13 -0.53 -12.23
N VAL A 118 -12.70 -1.67 -11.84
CA VAL A 118 -14.16 -1.86 -11.75
C VAL A 118 -14.76 -0.87 -10.77
N VAL A 119 -14.17 -0.71 -9.57
CA VAL A 119 -14.65 0.25 -8.56
C VAL A 119 -14.59 1.69 -9.09
N ALA A 120 -13.53 2.07 -9.80
CA ALA A 120 -13.42 3.41 -10.38
C ALA A 120 -14.49 3.67 -11.46
N ILE A 121 -14.82 2.66 -12.27
CA ILE A 121 -15.91 2.75 -13.29
C ILE A 121 -17.25 2.90 -12.61
N GLU A 122 -17.57 2.03 -11.65
CA GLU A 122 -18.86 2.05 -10.92
C GLU A 122 -19.11 3.38 -10.20
N ARG A 123 -18.04 4.04 -9.73
CA ARG A 123 -18.12 5.33 -9.06
C ARG A 123 -18.00 6.54 -10.00
N GLY A 124 -17.79 6.31 -11.30
CA GLY A 124 -17.69 7.37 -12.29
C GLY A 124 -16.38 8.19 -12.24
N TYR A 125 -15.33 7.67 -11.62
CA TYR A 125 -14.05 8.38 -11.49
C TYR A 125 -13.20 8.24 -12.78
N SER A 126 -13.61 8.91 -13.87
CA SER A 126 -13.01 8.80 -15.19
C SER A 126 -11.49 9.04 -15.21
N ALA A 127 -10.99 9.99 -14.43
CA ALA A 127 -9.56 10.26 -14.33
C ALA A 127 -8.76 9.10 -13.72
N ILE A 128 -9.35 8.39 -12.73
CA ILE A 128 -8.75 7.19 -12.13
C ILE A 128 -8.84 6.01 -13.10
N VAL A 129 -9.96 5.87 -13.82
CA VAL A 129 -10.13 4.86 -14.87
C VAL A 129 -9.03 4.98 -15.92
N GLU A 130 -8.77 6.20 -16.41
CA GLU A 130 -7.69 6.43 -17.38
C GLU A 130 -6.30 6.17 -16.80
N LEU A 131 -6.09 6.46 -15.52
CA LEU A 131 -4.85 6.18 -14.82
C LEU A 131 -4.59 4.67 -14.69
N LEU A 132 -5.63 3.89 -14.34
CA LEU A 132 -5.54 2.43 -14.19
C LEU A 132 -5.43 1.68 -15.51
N LYS A 133 -5.97 2.22 -16.61
CA LYS A 133 -5.85 1.64 -17.97
C LYS A 133 -4.47 1.84 -18.60
N ARG A 134 -3.64 2.73 -18.08
CA ARG A 134 -2.29 2.95 -18.65
C ARG A 134 -1.46 1.68 -18.47
N PRO A 135 -0.87 1.13 -19.56
CA PRO A 135 -0.03 -0.06 -19.43
C PRO A 135 1.13 0.19 -18.48
N LEU A 136 1.39 -0.77 -17.60
CA LEU A 136 2.50 -0.78 -16.61
C LEU A 136 3.88 -0.43 -17.21
N ALA A 137 4.05 -0.45 -18.54
CA ALA A 137 5.27 -0.08 -19.24
C ALA A 137 5.77 1.34 -18.95
N GLN A 138 4.92 2.28 -18.52
CA GLN A 138 5.31 3.64 -18.16
C GLN A 138 5.63 3.81 -16.66
N ALA A 139 5.13 2.92 -15.79
CA ALA A 139 5.43 2.92 -14.36
C ALA A 139 6.85 2.39 -14.05
N VAL A 140 7.44 1.63 -14.97
CA VAL A 140 8.76 0.98 -14.78
C VAL A 140 9.94 1.93 -15.05
N GLN A 141 9.74 3.07 -15.71
CA GLN A 141 10.83 4.00 -16.03
C GLN A 141 11.32 4.84 -14.83
N GLY A 142 10.63 4.80 -13.68
CA GLY A 142 10.97 5.55 -12.46
C GLY A 142 11.53 4.72 -11.30
N LYS A 143 11.68 3.39 -11.43
CA LYS A 143 12.15 2.54 -10.32
C LYS A 143 13.68 2.58 -10.16
N PRO A 144 14.22 2.68 -8.92
CA PRO A 144 15.65 2.59 -8.66
C PRO A 144 16.21 1.23 -9.10
N LYS A 145 17.48 1.24 -9.53
CA LYS A 145 18.18 0.10 -10.16
C LYS A 145 18.22 -1.23 -9.36
N SER A 146 17.82 -1.22 -8.08
CA SER A 146 17.79 -2.40 -7.21
C SER A 146 16.70 -3.42 -7.58
N PHE A 147 15.64 -3.00 -8.32
CA PHE A 147 14.55 -3.92 -8.71
C PHE A 147 14.90 -4.78 -9.94
N ARG A 148 15.89 -4.36 -10.76
CA ARG A 148 16.30 -5.12 -11.97
C ARG A 148 17.11 -6.38 -11.65
N SER A 149 17.76 -6.47 -10.49
CA SER A 149 18.60 -7.63 -10.15
C SER A 149 17.77 -8.86 -9.72
N ASN A 150 16.57 -8.66 -9.17
CA ASN A 150 15.75 -9.78 -8.68
C ASN A 150 14.94 -10.46 -9.80
N LEU A 151 14.63 -9.76 -10.91
CA LEU A 151 13.94 -10.39 -12.03
C LEU A 151 14.85 -11.29 -12.86
N GLN A 152 16.13 -10.97 -12.99
CA GLN A 152 17.10 -11.80 -13.73
C GLN A 152 17.50 -13.07 -13.00
N SER A 153 17.39 -13.13 -11.68
CA SER A 153 17.62 -14.36 -10.92
C SER A 153 16.46 -15.35 -11.02
N ALA A 154 15.22 -14.86 -11.08
CA ALA A 154 14.02 -15.70 -11.18
C ALA A 154 13.91 -16.38 -12.55
N THR A 155 14.26 -15.70 -13.65
CA THR A 155 14.23 -16.28 -15.00
C THR A 155 15.36 -17.29 -15.24
N ARG A 156 16.48 -17.15 -14.54
CA ARG A 156 17.62 -18.07 -14.66
C ARG A 156 17.36 -19.42 -13.98
N THR A 157 16.58 -19.41 -12.87
CA THR A 157 16.22 -20.64 -12.13
C THR A 157 15.16 -21.45 -12.86
N ALA A 158 14.24 -20.80 -13.59
CA ALA A 158 13.21 -21.47 -14.39
C ALA A 158 13.79 -22.14 -15.65
N ALA A 159 14.85 -21.57 -16.25
CA ALA A 159 15.50 -22.14 -17.44
C ALA A 159 16.32 -23.39 -17.15
N LEU A 160 16.84 -23.56 -15.92
CA LEU A 160 17.62 -24.76 -15.54
C LEU A 160 16.75 -25.95 -15.13
N ALA A 161 15.45 -25.75 -14.86
CA ALA A 161 14.53 -26.83 -14.50
C ALA A 161 13.86 -27.51 -15.71
N ALA A 162 14.02 -26.95 -16.91
CA ALA A 162 13.40 -27.46 -18.14
C ALA A 162 14.33 -28.36 -18.98
N THR A 163 15.54 -28.72 -18.49
CA THR A 163 16.51 -29.54 -19.21
C THR A 163 16.94 -30.74 -18.35
N LYS A 164 15.99 -31.56 -17.92
CA LYS A 164 16.22 -32.91 -17.45
C LYS A 164 15.06 -33.81 -17.84
#